data_680753f9c47c78df55c0cc2eb0562d6d
#
_entry.id   680753f9c47c78df55c0cc2eb0562d6d
#
_cell.length_a   1.000
_cell.length_b   1.000
_cell.length_c   1.000
_cell.angle_alpha   90.00
_cell.angle_beta   90.00
_cell.angle_gamma   90.00
#
_symmetry.space_group_name_H-M   'P 1'
#
loop_
_entity.id
_entity.type
_entity.pdbx_description
1 polymer ?
#
loop_
_entity_poly.entity_id
_entity_poly.type
_entity_poly.pdbx_seq_one_letter_code
_entity_poly.pdbx_strand_id
1 'polypeptide(L)'
;IREIAQYVYENVFLYYTMKQWGQKPEEISPEVTGRVPVLISYDNRYFQDKYQGVPANGFTEMFEKMLSHPGITVGCGTDCLSRMRFADNEIYFDGEKFDGDVIYTGALDELFACRYGRLPYRSLDFRFEHYDGASYQGHSVVNYTVSEDFTRITEFKFLTGQKDTDGTTIVKEYPFAYTGAEGEIPYYAILNEENQALYEKYRALTAGMEHFHLLGRLA
;
A
#
# COMPACT_ATOMS: atom_id res chain seq x y z
N ILE A 1 14.48 5.99 -30.16
CA ILE A 1 13.31 5.99 -29.26
C ILE A 1 12.76 4.56 -29.08
N ARG A 2 12.47 3.84 -30.15
CA ARG A 2 11.89 2.48 -30.06
C ARG A 2 12.77 1.48 -29.30
N GLU A 3 14.07 1.49 -29.54
CA GLU A 3 15.05 0.65 -28.86
C GLU A 3 15.12 0.98 -27.35
N ILE A 4 15.09 2.26 -26.99
CA ILE A 4 15.06 2.71 -25.59
C ILE A 4 13.75 2.25 -24.93
N ALA A 5 12.61 2.41 -25.59
CA ALA A 5 11.32 1.97 -25.07
C ALA A 5 11.29 0.45 -24.84
N GLN A 6 11.83 -0.32 -25.77
CA GLN A 6 11.94 -1.78 -25.64
C GLN A 6 12.85 -2.16 -24.47
N TYR A 7 14.01 -1.52 -24.35
CA TYR A 7 14.95 -1.75 -23.23
C TYR A 7 14.30 -1.45 -21.88
N VAL A 8 13.59 -0.31 -21.77
CA VAL A 8 12.89 0.08 -20.53
C VAL A 8 11.77 -0.91 -20.22
N TYR A 9 10.99 -1.32 -21.23
CA TYR A 9 9.94 -2.32 -21.02
C TYR A 9 10.51 -3.63 -20.45
N GLU A 10 11.54 -4.18 -21.07
CA GLU A 10 12.13 -5.47 -20.69
C GLU A 10 12.88 -5.43 -19.35
N ASN A 11 13.55 -4.33 -19.05
CA ASN A 11 14.44 -4.25 -17.89
C ASN A 11 13.84 -3.51 -16.68
N VAL A 12 12.74 -2.76 -16.85
CA VAL A 12 12.10 -2.01 -15.76
C VAL A 12 10.68 -2.51 -15.49
N PHE A 13 9.86 -2.69 -16.53
CA PHE A 13 8.43 -2.93 -16.33
C PHE A 13 8.04 -4.40 -16.32
N LEU A 14 8.49 -5.19 -17.30
CA LEU A 14 7.97 -6.54 -17.56
C LEU A 14 8.05 -7.44 -16.31
N TYR A 15 9.25 -7.75 -15.85
CA TYR A 15 9.44 -8.71 -14.77
C TYR A 15 9.05 -8.12 -13.40
N TYR A 16 9.26 -6.82 -13.20
CA TYR A 16 8.79 -6.14 -11.99
C TYR A 16 7.27 -6.24 -11.85
N THR A 17 6.54 -5.97 -12.93
CA THR A 17 5.07 -6.09 -12.96
C THR A 17 4.62 -7.51 -12.68
N MET A 18 5.25 -8.50 -13.31
CA MET A 18 4.94 -9.91 -13.09
C MET A 18 5.16 -10.32 -11.62
N LYS A 19 6.25 -9.88 -10.99
CA LYS A 19 6.52 -10.13 -9.56
C LYS A 19 5.52 -9.44 -8.66
N GLN A 20 5.34 -8.13 -8.84
CA GLN A 20 4.52 -7.30 -7.96
C GLN A 20 3.04 -7.66 -8.04
N TRP A 21 2.53 -7.88 -9.25
CA TRP A 21 1.10 -8.07 -9.50
C TRP A 21 0.70 -9.52 -9.75
N GLY A 22 1.67 -10.40 -10.02
CA GLY A 22 1.40 -11.79 -10.40
C GLY A 22 0.75 -11.94 -11.78
N GLN A 23 0.80 -10.88 -12.60
CA GLN A 23 0.17 -10.79 -13.92
C GLN A 23 1.13 -10.12 -14.91
N LYS A 24 0.94 -10.38 -16.20
CA LYS A 24 1.70 -9.69 -17.24
C LYS A 24 1.22 -8.23 -17.38
N PRO A 25 2.07 -7.31 -17.89
CA PRO A 25 1.66 -5.92 -18.10
C PRO A 25 0.40 -5.74 -18.96
N GLU A 26 0.15 -6.65 -19.91
CA GLU A 26 -1.01 -6.63 -20.80
C GLU A 26 -2.32 -7.03 -20.09
N GLU A 27 -2.23 -7.66 -18.92
CA GLU A 27 -3.37 -8.17 -18.14
C GLU A 27 -3.84 -7.21 -17.06
N ILE A 28 -3.12 -6.13 -16.83
CA ILE A 28 -3.43 -5.11 -15.82
C ILE A 28 -3.73 -3.75 -16.47
N SER A 29 -4.44 -2.88 -15.73
CA SER A 29 -4.72 -1.54 -16.23
C SER A 29 -3.44 -0.77 -16.57
N PRO A 30 -3.35 -0.11 -17.73
CA PRO A 30 -2.21 0.71 -18.12
C PRO A 30 -1.86 1.81 -17.12
N GLU A 31 -2.82 2.25 -16.32
CA GLU A 31 -2.62 3.24 -15.26
C GLU A 31 -1.66 2.78 -14.17
N VAL A 32 -1.56 1.47 -13.94
CA VAL A 32 -0.65 0.88 -12.95
C VAL A 32 0.81 1.11 -13.33
N THR A 33 1.16 0.92 -14.60
CA THR A 33 2.52 1.14 -15.13
C THR A 33 2.77 2.58 -15.53
N GLY A 34 1.75 3.27 -16.04
CA GLY A 34 1.83 4.65 -16.53
C GLY A 34 2.19 5.69 -15.46
N ARG A 35 1.99 5.36 -14.18
CA ARG A 35 2.36 6.23 -13.06
C ARG A 35 3.88 6.27 -12.76
N VAL A 36 4.65 5.34 -13.33
CA VAL A 36 6.10 5.31 -13.14
C VAL A 36 6.74 6.23 -14.17
N PRO A 37 7.36 7.36 -13.75
CA PRO A 37 7.91 8.31 -14.70
C PRO A 37 9.17 7.73 -15.35
N VAL A 38 9.22 7.78 -16.69
CA VAL A 38 10.42 7.52 -17.47
C VAL A 38 10.76 8.81 -18.22
N LEU A 39 11.73 9.54 -17.71
CA LEU A 39 12.10 10.85 -18.23
C LEU A 39 13.51 10.82 -18.84
N ILE A 40 13.68 11.46 -19.98
CA ILE A 40 14.99 11.76 -20.54
C ILE A 40 15.46 13.06 -19.85
N SER A 41 16.21 12.93 -18.77
CA SER A 41 16.63 14.05 -17.93
C SER A 41 17.98 13.75 -17.28
N TYR A 42 18.70 14.81 -16.89
CA TYR A 42 19.86 14.71 -15.99
C TYR A 42 19.46 14.68 -14.50
N ASP A 43 18.19 14.94 -14.18
CA ASP A 43 17.64 14.78 -12.84
C ASP A 43 17.27 13.29 -12.63
N ASN A 44 17.98 12.62 -11.73
CA ASN A 44 17.82 11.21 -11.42
C ASN A 44 16.90 10.95 -10.22
N ARG A 45 16.23 11.96 -9.67
CA ARG A 45 15.26 11.79 -8.61
C ARG A 45 14.03 11.07 -9.12
N TYR A 46 13.48 10.18 -8.32
CA TYR A 46 12.23 9.50 -8.66
C TYR A 46 11.03 10.46 -8.64
N PHE A 47 10.97 11.34 -7.64
CA PHE A 47 9.97 12.40 -7.53
C PHE A 47 10.57 13.76 -7.81
N GLN A 48 9.80 14.63 -8.47
CA GLN A 48 10.20 15.99 -8.86
C GLN A 48 9.74 17.05 -7.84
N ASP A 49 9.18 16.63 -6.71
CA ASP A 49 8.65 17.52 -5.68
C ASP A 49 9.75 18.44 -5.13
N LYS A 50 9.37 19.69 -4.87
CA LYS A 50 10.26 20.71 -4.32
C LYS A 50 10.74 20.36 -2.90
N TYR A 51 9.87 19.76 -2.11
CA TYR A 51 10.15 19.36 -0.74
C TYR A 51 9.99 17.85 -0.63
N GLN A 52 11.05 17.19 -0.23
CA GLN A 52 11.09 15.75 -0.02
C GLN A 52 11.81 15.46 1.29
N GLY A 53 11.28 14.55 2.09
CA GLY A 53 11.88 14.19 3.36
C GLY A 53 11.08 13.13 4.10
N VAL A 54 11.65 12.70 5.21
CA VAL A 54 10.98 11.83 6.19
C VAL A 54 10.95 12.56 7.53
N PRO A 55 10.02 12.25 8.44
CA PRO A 55 9.99 12.85 9.77
C PRO A 55 11.30 12.57 10.53
N ALA A 56 11.91 13.61 11.10
CA ALA A 56 13.23 13.51 11.75
C ALA A 56 13.26 12.48 12.89
N ASN A 57 12.15 12.35 13.64
CA ASN A 57 12.02 11.44 14.78
C ASN A 57 11.11 10.24 14.46
N GLY A 58 10.89 9.96 13.17
CA GLY A 58 10.05 8.87 12.69
C GLY A 58 8.56 9.20 12.60
N PHE A 59 7.83 8.29 11.99
CA PHE A 59 6.39 8.48 11.72
C PHE A 59 5.53 8.41 12.98
N THR A 60 5.91 7.61 13.98
CA THR A 60 5.15 7.47 15.23
C THR A 60 4.98 8.82 15.93
N GLU A 61 6.07 9.53 16.18
CA GLU A 61 6.01 10.86 16.82
C GLU A 61 5.21 11.88 15.99
N MET A 62 5.33 11.81 14.66
CA MET A 62 4.54 12.66 13.77
C MET A 62 3.04 12.40 13.95
N PHE A 63 2.61 11.13 13.94
CA PHE A 63 1.20 10.78 14.15
C PHE A 63 0.72 11.10 15.57
N GLU A 64 1.52 10.85 16.59
CA GLU A 64 1.21 11.25 17.98
C GLU A 64 0.92 12.75 18.07
N LYS A 65 1.76 13.59 17.45
CA LYS A 65 1.54 15.03 17.39
C LYS A 65 0.28 15.41 16.62
N MET A 66 0.01 14.77 15.47
CA MET A 66 -1.20 15.02 14.68
C MET A 66 -2.47 14.66 15.45
N LEU A 67 -2.43 13.60 16.25
CA LEU A 67 -3.56 13.04 17.00
C LEU A 67 -3.69 13.62 18.43
N SER A 68 -2.81 14.52 18.84
CA SER A 68 -2.78 15.08 20.21
C SER A 68 -3.87 16.11 20.52
N HIS A 69 -4.69 16.49 19.52
CA HIS A 69 -5.76 17.46 19.73
C HIS A 69 -6.82 16.92 20.70
N PRO A 70 -7.29 17.71 21.71
CA PRO A 70 -8.23 17.24 22.72
C PRO A 70 -9.59 16.76 22.20
N GLY A 71 -9.97 17.14 20.98
CA GLY A 71 -11.16 16.63 20.29
C GLY A 71 -10.95 15.31 19.55
N ILE A 72 -9.76 14.68 19.63
CA ILE A 72 -9.45 13.42 18.98
C ILE A 72 -9.27 12.34 20.06
N THR A 73 -10.00 11.24 19.93
CA THR A 73 -9.81 10.05 20.77
C THR A 73 -9.29 8.92 19.91
N VAL A 74 -8.17 8.31 20.30
CA VAL A 74 -7.54 7.19 19.60
C VAL A 74 -7.81 5.90 20.36
N GLY A 75 -8.46 4.93 19.71
CA GLY A 75 -8.68 3.58 20.25
C GLY A 75 -7.82 2.57 19.49
N CYS A 76 -6.71 2.14 20.08
CA CYS A 76 -5.86 1.08 19.53
C CYS A 76 -6.34 -0.30 19.95
N GLY A 77 -5.95 -1.35 19.21
CA GLY A 77 -6.29 -2.73 19.54
C GLY A 77 -7.78 -3.04 19.45
N THR A 78 -8.53 -2.25 18.69
CA THR A 78 -9.97 -2.39 18.54
C THR A 78 -10.33 -2.66 17.09
N ASP A 79 -10.93 -3.79 16.82
CA ASP A 79 -11.52 -4.10 15.52
C ASP A 79 -12.90 -3.44 15.42
N CYS A 80 -13.01 -2.39 14.59
CA CYS A 80 -14.28 -1.67 14.43
C CYS A 80 -15.35 -2.50 13.71
N LEU A 81 -14.97 -3.51 12.90
CA LEU A 81 -15.94 -4.36 12.20
C LEU A 81 -16.78 -5.21 13.18
N SER A 82 -16.20 -5.60 14.32
CA SER A 82 -16.92 -6.33 15.38
C SER A 82 -17.94 -5.48 16.13
N ARG A 83 -17.79 -4.14 16.07
CA ARG A 83 -18.59 -3.15 16.79
C ARG A 83 -19.60 -2.42 15.90
N MET A 84 -19.38 -2.44 14.59
CA MET A 84 -20.16 -1.70 13.60
C MET A 84 -21.17 -2.60 12.89
N ARG A 85 -22.39 -2.12 12.71
CA ARG A 85 -23.47 -2.81 12.01
C ARG A 85 -24.25 -1.83 11.14
N PHE A 86 -24.68 -2.32 9.99
CA PHE A 86 -25.55 -1.58 9.07
C PHE A 86 -26.96 -2.16 9.09
N ALA A 87 -27.97 -1.31 9.19
CA ALA A 87 -29.38 -1.67 9.05
C ALA A 87 -30.15 -0.47 8.51
N ASP A 88 -31.03 -0.69 7.53
CA ASP A 88 -31.91 0.34 6.95
C ASP A 88 -31.17 1.61 6.48
N ASN A 89 -29.99 1.45 5.88
CA ASN A 89 -29.04 2.50 5.48
C ASN A 89 -28.48 3.34 6.64
N GLU A 90 -28.66 2.90 7.86
CA GLU A 90 -28.16 3.54 9.07
C GLU A 90 -26.94 2.79 9.63
N ILE A 91 -26.09 3.51 10.33
CA ILE A 91 -24.87 2.99 10.96
C ILE A 91 -25.14 2.82 12.47
N TYR A 92 -24.80 1.68 13.00
CA TYR A 92 -24.86 1.39 14.43
C TYR A 92 -23.46 1.05 14.94
N PHE A 93 -23.09 1.62 16.07
CA PHE A 93 -21.86 1.35 16.77
C PHE A 93 -22.17 0.89 18.18
N ASP A 94 -21.66 -0.30 18.59
CA ASP A 94 -21.98 -0.95 19.87
C ASP A 94 -23.51 -1.14 20.13
N GLY A 95 -24.28 -1.25 19.07
CA GLY A 95 -25.75 -1.42 19.14
C GLY A 95 -26.54 -0.12 19.16
N GLU A 96 -25.91 1.03 19.30
CA GLU A 96 -26.54 2.35 19.25
C GLU A 96 -26.42 2.98 17.87
N LYS A 97 -27.44 3.72 17.42
CA LYS A 97 -27.41 4.47 16.18
C LYS A 97 -26.32 5.55 16.26
N PHE A 98 -25.48 5.62 15.24
CA PHE A 98 -24.42 6.61 15.11
C PHE A 98 -24.80 7.63 14.03
N ASP A 99 -24.99 8.89 14.44
CA ASP A 99 -25.45 9.97 13.58
C ASP A 99 -24.28 10.82 13.02
N GLY A 100 -23.02 10.43 13.24
CA GLY A 100 -21.84 11.12 12.72
C GLY A 100 -21.32 10.50 11.43
N ASP A 101 -20.36 11.18 10.81
CA ASP A 101 -19.67 10.66 9.62
C ASP A 101 -18.68 9.56 9.97
N VAL A 102 -18.72 8.46 9.24
CA VAL A 102 -17.75 7.35 9.31
C VAL A 102 -16.88 7.39 8.06
N ILE A 103 -15.57 7.46 8.27
CA ILE A 103 -14.57 7.31 7.21
C ILE A 103 -13.95 5.92 7.35
N TYR A 104 -14.26 5.04 6.41
CA TYR A 104 -13.74 3.67 6.40
C TYR A 104 -12.54 3.55 5.47
N THR A 105 -11.44 2.99 5.98
CA THR A 105 -10.18 2.86 5.23
C THR A 105 -9.72 1.40 5.07
N GLY A 106 -10.49 0.45 5.59
CA GLY A 106 -10.21 -0.98 5.49
C GLY A 106 -10.63 -1.59 4.15
N ALA A 107 -10.43 -2.89 3.99
CA ALA A 107 -10.83 -3.62 2.80
C ALA A 107 -12.36 -3.70 2.68
N LEU A 108 -12.88 -3.26 1.53
CA LEU A 108 -14.33 -3.12 1.35
C LEU A 108 -15.08 -4.47 1.32
N ASP A 109 -14.45 -5.51 0.84
CA ASP A 109 -15.01 -6.88 0.87
C ASP A 109 -15.11 -7.42 2.30
N GLU A 110 -14.12 -7.14 3.15
CA GLU A 110 -14.11 -7.57 4.56
C GLU A 110 -15.21 -6.87 5.36
N LEU A 111 -15.49 -5.60 5.07
CA LEU A 111 -16.62 -4.87 5.66
C LEU A 111 -17.95 -5.61 5.51
N PHE A 112 -18.13 -6.32 4.42
CA PHE A 112 -19.35 -7.08 4.11
C PHE A 112 -19.13 -8.61 4.17
N ALA A 113 -18.17 -9.07 4.98
CA ALA A 113 -17.87 -10.49 5.20
C ALA A 113 -17.65 -11.25 3.87
N CYS A 114 -17.03 -10.62 2.89
CA CYS A 114 -16.70 -11.20 1.58
C CYS A 114 -17.91 -11.83 0.85
N ARG A 115 -19.13 -11.28 1.01
CA ARG A 115 -20.39 -11.88 0.53
C ARG A 115 -20.46 -12.14 -0.99
N TYR A 116 -19.67 -11.41 -1.77
CA TYR A 116 -19.55 -11.59 -3.23
C TYR A 116 -18.23 -12.26 -3.63
N GLY A 117 -17.46 -12.76 -2.68
CA GLY A 117 -16.09 -13.24 -2.84
C GLY A 117 -15.07 -12.19 -2.46
N ARG A 118 -13.81 -12.61 -2.25
CA ARG A 118 -12.74 -11.68 -1.90
C ARG A 118 -12.36 -10.80 -3.08
N LEU A 119 -12.12 -9.53 -2.82
CA LEU A 119 -11.42 -8.65 -3.74
C LEU A 119 -9.97 -9.11 -3.85
N PRO A 120 -9.41 -9.21 -5.06
CA PRO A 120 -8.05 -9.69 -5.23
C PRO A 120 -7.05 -8.59 -4.88
N TYR A 121 -6.23 -8.89 -3.86
CA TYR A 121 -5.13 -8.04 -3.42
C TYR A 121 -3.80 -8.76 -3.54
N ARG A 122 -2.72 -7.98 -3.56
CA ARG A 122 -1.35 -8.44 -3.33
C ARG A 122 -0.94 -8.13 -1.90
N SER A 123 -0.17 -9.04 -1.32
CA SER A 123 0.49 -8.86 -0.03
C SER A 123 2.00 -8.86 -0.18
N LEU A 124 2.72 -8.54 0.89
CA LEU A 124 4.17 -8.51 0.93
C LEU A 124 4.68 -9.28 2.15
N ASP A 125 5.63 -10.18 1.92
CA ASP A 125 6.46 -10.77 2.98
C ASP A 125 7.72 -9.92 3.14
N PHE A 126 7.91 -9.38 4.34
CA PHE A 126 9.04 -8.50 4.67
C PHE A 126 10.11 -9.30 5.41
N ARG A 127 11.26 -9.51 4.77
CA ARG A 127 12.39 -10.21 5.36
C ARG A 127 13.46 -9.23 5.77
N PHE A 128 13.62 -9.07 7.08
CA PHE A 128 14.61 -8.19 7.68
C PHE A 128 15.92 -8.94 7.85
N GLU A 129 17.00 -8.29 7.44
CA GLU A 129 18.36 -8.81 7.56
C GLU A 129 19.27 -7.72 8.13
N HIS A 130 20.21 -8.11 8.98
CA HIS A 130 21.20 -7.19 9.54
C HIS A 130 22.59 -7.58 9.05
N TYR A 131 23.38 -6.58 8.69
CA TYR A 131 24.73 -6.74 8.19
C TYR A 131 25.70 -5.85 8.95
N ASP A 132 26.90 -6.36 9.24
CA ASP A 132 28.02 -5.56 9.71
C ASP A 132 28.56 -4.71 8.57
N GLY A 133 28.97 -3.47 8.89
CA GLY A 133 29.56 -2.55 7.91
C GLY A 133 28.71 -1.32 7.63
N ALA A 134 29.33 -0.41 6.90
CA ALA A 134 28.77 0.94 6.69
C ALA A 134 27.52 0.96 5.82
N SER A 135 27.39 0.02 4.88
CA SER A 135 26.25 -0.01 3.95
C SER A 135 26.16 -1.37 3.26
N TYR A 136 24.94 -1.76 2.88
CA TYR A 136 24.66 -2.94 2.07
C TYR A 136 24.61 -2.58 0.57
N GLN A 137 23.81 -1.56 0.19
CA GLN A 137 23.59 -1.20 -1.23
C GLN A 137 23.92 0.26 -1.57
N GLY A 138 24.27 1.10 -0.59
CA GLY A 138 24.64 2.50 -0.79
C GLY A 138 23.48 3.46 -1.08
N HIS A 139 22.26 2.97 -1.08
CA HIS A 139 21.04 3.73 -1.36
C HIS A 139 19.91 3.33 -0.41
N SER A 140 19.00 4.27 -0.13
CA SER A 140 17.86 4.02 0.75
C SER A 140 16.91 2.95 0.19
N VAL A 141 16.59 3.02 -1.10
CA VAL A 141 15.68 2.10 -1.76
C VAL A 141 16.22 1.75 -3.14
N VAL A 142 16.26 0.44 -3.44
CA VAL A 142 16.60 -0.09 -4.77
C VAL A 142 15.52 -1.07 -5.19
N ASN A 143 14.95 -0.88 -6.38
CA ASN A 143 14.04 -1.83 -6.99
C ASN A 143 14.81 -2.85 -7.82
N TYR A 144 14.50 -4.12 -7.61
CA TYR A 144 15.08 -5.25 -8.32
C TYR A 144 14.08 -5.73 -9.37
N THR A 145 14.34 -5.39 -10.61
CA THR A 145 13.31 -5.43 -11.66
C THR A 145 13.38 -6.66 -12.55
N VAL A 146 14.44 -7.47 -12.52
CA VAL A 146 14.64 -8.55 -13.48
C VAL A 146 14.69 -9.93 -12.83
N SER A 147 15.81 -10.32 -12.22
CA SER A 147 16.16 -11.73 -11.92
C SER A 147 15.79 -12.19 -10.51
N GLU A 148 15.76 -11.27 -9.56
CA GLU A 148 15.52 -11.58 -8.16
C GLU A 148 14.04 -11.94 -7.91
N ASP A 149 13.75 -12.76 -6.92
CA ASP A 149 12.41 -13.15 -6.51
C ASP A 149 11.72 -12.12 -5.59
N PHE A 150 12.47 -11.14 -5.08
CA PHE A 150 11.96 -9.95 -4.39
C PHE A 150 11.92 -8.74 -5.33
N THR A 151 11.11 -7.76 -4.97
CA THR A 151 10.93 -6.54 -5.79
C THR A 151 11.75 -5.37 -5.33
N ARG A 152 12.13 -5.31 -4.05
CA ARG A 152 12.76 -4.15 -3.45
C ARG A 152 13.65 -4.53 -2.28
N ILE A 153 14.73 -3.75 -2.11
CA ILE A 153 15.47 -3.67 -0.85
C ILE A 153 15.39 -2.24 -0.34
N THR A 154 15.00 -2.10 0.93
CA THR A 154 15.10 -0.84 1.67
C THR A 154 16.22 -0.94 2.68
N GLU A 155 17.19 -0.03 2.65
CA GLU A 155 18.26 0.12 3.62
C GLU A 155 17.94 1.33 4.53
N PHE A 156 17.54 1.05 5.77
CA PHE A 156 16.87 2.02 6.63
C PHE A 156 17.74 3.20 7.03
N LYS A 157 19.04 3.00 7.28
CA LYS A 157 19.93 4.08 7.71
C LYS A 157 19.97 5.28 6.75
N PHE A 158 19.80 5.04 5.44
CA PHE A 158 19.75 6.11 4.44
C PHE A 158 18.40 6.84 4.41
N LEU A 159 17.31 6.19 4.84
CA LEU A 159 16.01 6.85 5.01
C LEU A 159 15.98 7.71 6.27
N THR A 160 16.51 7.18 7.37
CA THR A 160 16.48 7.84 8.70
C THR A 160 17.61 8.85 8.89
N GLY A 161 18.61 8.85 8.00
CA GLY A 161 19.79 9.69 8.13
C GLY A 161 20.72 9.29 9.28
N GLN A 162 20.62 8.04 9.78
CA GLN A 162 21.50 7.51 10.84
C GLN A 162 22.95 7.53 10.38
N LYS A 163 23.80 8.05 11.25
CA LYS A 163 25.25 8.10 11.11
C LYS A 163 25.85 7.35 12.29
N ASP A 164 27.11 6.98 12.16
CA ASP A 164 27.88 6.39 13.27
C ASP A 164 27.31 5.08 13.82
N THR A 165 26.78 4.23 12.92
CA THR A 165 26.37 2.86 13.24
C THR A 165 27.31 1.88 12.57
N ASP A 166 27.77 0.87 13.31
CA ASP A 166 28.71 -0.17 12.82
C ASP A 166 28.03 -1.18 11.87
N GLY A 167 26.69 -1.17 11.83
CA GLY A 167 25.89 -2.08 11.00
C GLY A 167 24.78 -1.36 10.22
N THR A 168 24.13 -2.13 9.37
CA THR A 168 22.98 -1.68 8.58
C THR A 168 21.88 -2.75 8.58
N THR A 169 20.63 -2.30 8.66
CA THR A 169 19.46 -3.18 8.53
C THR A 169 18.77 -2.90 7.22
N ILE A 170 18.47 -3.97 6.50
CA ILE A 170 17.70 -3.93 5.28
C ILE A 170 16.39 -4.71 5.43
N VAL A 171 15.44 -4.44 4.54
CA VAL A 171 14.27 -5.29 4.32
C VAL A 171 14.14 -5.63 2.85
N LYS A 172 13.94 -6.92 2.56
CA LYS A 172 13.56 -7.41 1.23
C LYS A 172 12.05 -7.61 1.16
N GLU A 173 11.43 -7.15 0.09
CA GLU A 173 9.98 -7.24 -0.14
C GLU A 173 9.65 -8.35 -1.14
N TYR A 174 8.97 -9.41 -0.67
CA TYR A 174 8.53 -10.54 -1.50
C TYR A 174 7.02 -10.45 -1.73
N PRO A 175 6.56 -10.11 -2.94
CA PRO A 175 5.12 -10.00 -3.22
C PRO A 175 4.48 -11.37 -3.42
N PHE A 176 3.28 -11.53 -2.87
CA PHE A 176 2.45 -12.72 -3.05
C PHE A 176 0.96 -12.39 -3.13
N ALA A 177 0.14 -13.37 -3.51
CA ALA A 177 -1.30 -13.20 -3.55
C ALA A 177 -1.88 -13.18 -2.14
N TYR A 178 -2.62 -12.15 -1.78
CA TYR A 178 -3.34 -12.09 -0.51
C TYR A 178 -4.45 -13.13 -0.46
N THR A 179 -4.48 -13.95 0.58
CA THR A 179 -5.47 -14.99 0.78
C THR A 179 -6.44 -14.69 1.92
N GLY A 180 -6.13 -13.70 2.76
CA GLY A 180 -6.83 -13.39 4.00
C GLY A 180 -6.47 -14.32 5.15
N ALA A 181 -5.33 -15.00 5.06
CA ALA A 181 -4.80 -15.77 6.18
C ALA A 181 -4.34 -14.85 7.32
N GLU A 182 -4.31 -15.40 8.54
CA GLU A 182 -3.85 -14.65 9.71
C GLU A 182 -2.44 -14.12 9.52
N GLY A 183 -2.24 -12.84 9.79
CA GLY A 183 -0.96 -12.14 9.62
C GLY A 183 -0.71 -11.58 8.21
N GLU A 184 -1.51 -11.93 7.22
CA GLU A 184 -1.44 -11.29 5.91
C GLU A 184 -2.09 -9.91 5.91
N ILE A 185 -1.53 -8.98 5.16
CA ILE A 185 -2.06 -7.62 5.02
C ILE A 185 -2.25 -7.32 3.53
N PRO A 186 -3.44 -6.86 3.09
CA PRO A 186 -3.66 -6.42 1.73
C PRO A 186 -2.95 -5.07 1.49
N TYR A 187 -1.98 -5.03 0.56
CA TYR A 187 -1.24 -3.81 0.24
C TYR A 187 -1.69 -3.15 -1.05
N TYR A 188 -2.04 -3.94 -2.07
CA TYR A 188 -2.33 -3.44 -3.41
C TYR A 188 -3.52 -4.15 -4.01
N ALA A 189 -4.52 -3.40 -4.46
CA ALA A 189 -5.61 -3.94 -5.26
C ALA A 189 -5.14 -4.27 -6.68
N ILE A 190 -5.57 -5.41 -7.21
CA ILE A 190 -5.30 -5.79 -8.61
C ILE A 190 -6.38 -5.17 -9.48
N LEU A 191 -6.00 -4.18 -10.29
CA LEU A 191 -6.92 -3.40 -11.11
C LEU A 191 -7.05 -4.00 -12.52
N ASN A 192 -8.21 -4.56 -12.81
CA ASN A 192 -8.68 -4.99 -14.12
C ASN A 192 -10.21 -4.88 -14.17
N GLU A 193 -10.82 -5.11 -15.34
CA GLU A 193 -12.27 -4.94 -15.54
C GLU A 193 -13.11 -5.87 -14.65
N GLU A 194 -12.69 -7.13 -14.47
CA GLU A 194 -13.39 -8.11 -13.64
C GLU A 194 -13.38 -7.70 -12.17
N ASN A 195 -12.22 -7.31 -11.66
CA ASN A 195 -12.04 -6.90 -10.27
C ASN A 195 -12.76 -5.59 -9.99
N GLN A 196 -12.77 -4.67 -10.96
CA GLN A 196 -13.53 -3.44 -10.86
C GLN A 196 -15.04 -3.72 -10.80
N ALA A 197 -15.54 -4.65 -11.61
CA ALA A 197 -16.95 -5.06 -11.57
C ALA A 197 -17.33 -5.71 -10.22
N LEU A 198 -16.42 -6.45 -9.59
CA LEU A 198 -16.62 -7.00 -8.25
C LEU A 198 -16.60 -5.89 -7.19
N TYR A 199 -15.67 -4.94 -7.28
CA TYR A 199 -15.59 -3.77 -6.39
C TYR A 199 -16.88 -2.95 -6.43
N GLU A 200 -17.44 -2.67 -7.63
CA GLU A 200 -18.68 -1.92 -7.77
C GLU A 200 -19.89 -2.61 -7.11
N LYS A 201 -19.91 -3.94 -7.05
CA LYS A 201 -20.96 -4.66 -6.29
C LYS A 201 -20.88 -4.37 -4.80
N TYR A 202 -19.69 -4.30 -4.23
CA TYR A 202 -19.48 -3.92 -2.83
C TYR A 202 -19.78 -2.45 -2.58
N ARG A 203 -19.30 -1.57 -3.46
CA ARG A 203 -19.54 -0.13 -3.37
C ARG A 203 -21.04 0.20 -3.39
N ALA A 204 -21.80 -0.53 -4.20
CA ALA A 204 -23.26 -0.35 -4.26
C ALA A 204 -23.97 -0.62 -2.91
N LEU A 205 -23.38 -1.42 -2.01
CA LEU A 205 -23.93 -1.68 -0.69
C LEU A 205 -23.85 -0.46 0.24
N THR A 206 -22.99 0.50 -0.05
CA THR A 206 -22.83 1.74 0.72
C THR A 206 -23.55 2.94 0.09
N ALA A 207 -24.10 2.81 -1.11
CA ALA A 207 -24.64 3.92 -1.91
C ALA A 207 -25.81 4.67 -1.28
N GLY A 208 -26.54 4.05 -0.32
CA GLY A 208 -27.65 4.69 0.40
C GLY A 208 -27.29 5.26 1.77
N MET A 209 -26.01 5.21 2.15
CA MET A 209 -25.52 5.63 3.48
C MET A 209 -24.90 7.03 3.37
N GLU A 210 -25.65 8.08 3.72
CA GLU A 210 -25.20 9.48 3.58
C GLU A 210 -23.96 9.82 4.42
N HIS A 211 -23.79 9.18 5.57
CA HIS A 211 -22.71 9.42 6.53
C HIS A 211 -21.59 8.36 6.49
N PHE A 212 -21.49 7.59 5.41
CA PHE A 212 -20.46 6.56 5.25
C PHE A 212 -19.58 6.83 4.05
N HIS A 213 -18.30 7.10 4.31
CA HIS A 213 -17.32 7.51 3.31
C HIS A 213 -16.22 6.48 3.16
N LEU A 214 -16.00 6.01 1.95
CA LEU A 214 -14.89 5.15 1.59
C LEU A 214 -13.67 6.01 1.27
N LEU A 215 -12.55 5.74 1.92
CA LEU A 215 -11.30 6.48 1.71
C LEU A 215 -10.10 5.55 1.81
N GLY A 216 -9.17 5.71 0.90
CA GLY A 216 -7.92 4.97 0.94
C GLY A 216 -7.74 3.98 -0.19
N ARG A 217 -6.76 3.11 -0.03
CA ARG A 217 -6.30 2.21 -1.08
C ARG A 217 -7.15 0.94 -1.21
N LEU A 218 -7.83 0.57 -0.14
CA LEU A 218 -8.56 -0.71 -0.01
C LEU A 218 -10.08 -0.51 0.02
N ALA A 219 -10.55 0.73 0.18
CA ALA A 219 -11.95 1.10 0.32
C ALA A 219 -12.54 1.72 -0.93
#